data_54150397dc38ca5563be629fe200f328
#
_entry.id   54150397dc38ca5563be629fe200f328
#
_cell.length_a   1.000
_cell.length_b   1.000
_cell.length_c   1.000
_cell.angle_alpha   90.00
_cell.angle_beta   90.00
_cell.angle_gamma   90.00
#
_symmetry.space_group_name_H-M   'P 1'
#
loop_
_entity.id
_entity.type
_entity.pdbx_description
1 polymer ?
#
loop_
_entity_poly.entity_id
_entity_poly.type
_entity_poly.pdbx_seq_one_letter_code
_entity_poly.pdbx_strand_id
1 'polypeptide(L)'
;MLKVLQEPSLRLPLLLTCSMQAGQQTSGINAVFYYSQTIFKQAGLTELQSQYATICSGFINVCTAVFMLYLLPRTGRRPLLLGSIFVASVLLAALAAAMKFINAATWMPYVCMIAVLAYVLVYGFGLGPIPYFIASEMFEVAPRPAGMAWGSLANWGGNFLVGMCFPTMRDVIGPYSFLVFATVTMGLFVFQKLYFPETRGKTPAQVTEVCSHGLHSRPLRSAA
;
A
#
# COMPACT_ATOMS: atom_id res chain seq x y z
N MET A 1 -11.31 -19.96 11.86
CA MET A 1 -10.67 -19.55 10.60
C MET A 1 -11.42 -20.09 9.37
N LEU A 2 -11.69 -21.39 9.24
CA LEU A 2 -12.37 -21.97 8.06
C LEU A 2 -13.81 -21.44 7.85
N LYS A 3 -14.57 -21.20 8.92
CA LYS A 3 -15.94 -20.66 8.82
C LYS A 3 -16.04 -19.34 8.06
N VAL A 4 -15.03 -18.45 8.18
CA VAL A 4 -15.03 -17.16 7.47
C VAL A 4 -14.87 -17.33 5.96
N LEU A 5 -14.21 -18.40 5.50
CA LEU A 5 -14.10 -18.73 4.08
C LEU A 5 -15.39 -19.34 3.51
N GLN A 6 -16.15 -20.03 4.35
CA GLN A 6 -17.38 -20.73 3.95
C GLN A 6 -18.58 -19.78 3.88
N GLU A 7 -18.63 -18.75 4.71
CA GLU A 7 -19.74 -17.79 4.80
C GLU A 7 -19.73 -16.81 3.61
N PRO A 8 -20.73 -16.85 2.71
CA PRO A 8 -20.75 -15.99 1.53
C PRO A 8 -20.73 -14.50 1.84
N SER A 9 -21.37 -14.07 2.93
CA SER A 9 -21.44 -12.66 3.38
C SER A 9 -20.08 -12.11 3.82
N LEU A 10 -19.16 -12.96 4.27
CA LEU A 10 -17.84 -12.58 4.76
C LEU A 10 -16.74 -12.64 3.69
N ARG A 11 -17.04 -13.22 2.51
CA ARG A 11 -16.03 -13.38 1.44
C ARG A 11 -15.51 -12.06 0.90
N LEU A 12 -16.38 -11.08 0.63
CA LEU A 12 -15.93 -9.78 0.13
C LEU A 12 -15.14 -9.00 1.18
N PRO A 13 -15.60 -8.85 2.45
CA PRO A 13 -14.79 -8.29 3.52
C PRO A 13 -13.41 -8.95 3.66
N LEU A 14 -13.36 -10.28 3.55
CA LEU A 14 -12.10 -11.02 3.63
C LEU A 14 -11.19 -10.72 2.45
N LEU A 15 -11.71 -10.74 1.22
CA LEU A 15 -10.95 -10.41 0.01
C LEU A 15 -10.42 -8.98 0.06
N LEU A 16 -11.23 -8.02 0.51
CA LEU A 16 -10.80 -6.63 0.66
C LEU A 16 -9.70 -6.49 1.70
N THR A 17 -9.85 -7.12 2.87
CA THR A 17 -8.82 -7.10 3.92
C THR A 17 -7.53 -7.76 3.45
N CYS A 18 -7.59 -8.97 2.88
CA CYS A 18 -6.42 -9.68 2.41
C CYS A 18 -5.74 -8.96 1.24
N SER A 19 -6.50 -8.42 0.30
CA SER A 19 -5.92 -7.67 -0.82
C SER A 19 -5.28 -6.35 -0.39
N MET A 20 -5.83 -5.64 0.59
CA MET A 20 -5.17 -4.46 1.16
C MET A 20 -3.87 -4.82 1.88
N GLN A 21 -3.89 -5.85 2.70
CA GLN A 21 -2.74 -6.32 3.46
C GLN A 21 -1.62 -6.86 2.54
N ALA A 22 -1.97 -7.70 1.56
CA ALA A 22 -1.03 -8.15 0.55
C ALA A 22 -0.54 -7.00 -0.33
N GLY A 23 -1.46 -6.14 -0.79
CA GLY A 23 -1.17 -4.98 -1.62
C GLY A 23 -0.28 -3.95 -0.94
N GLN A 24 -0.42 -3.77 0.37
CA GLN A 24 0.49 -2.98 1.17
C GLN A 24 1.94 -3.42 0.98
N GLN A 25 2.21 -4.70 1.02
CA GLN A 25 3.56 -5.24 0.88
C GLN A 25 4.01 -5.31 -0.58
N THR A 26 3.13 -5.75 -1.47
CA THR A 26 3.41 -5.86 -2.91
C THR A 26 3.46 -4.50 -3.63
N SER A 27 3.15 -3.39 -2.94
CA SER A 27 3.45 -2.04 -3.41
C SER A 27 4.95 -1.73 -3.44
N GLY A 28 5.79 -2.59 -2.84
CA GLY A 28 7.23 -2.45 -2.84
C GLY A 28 7.79 -1.58 -1.72
N ILE A 29 6.99 -1.23 -0.70
CA ILE A 29 7.48 -0.39 0.42
C ILE A 29 8.69 -1.01 1.13
N ASN A 30 8.65 -2.31 1.37
CA ASN A 30 9.77 -3.00 2.01
C ASN A 30 10.99 -3.11 1.09
N ALA A 31 10.78 -3.24 -0.23
CA ALA A 31 11.88 -3.13 -1.19
C ALA A 31 12.54 -1.75 -1.11
N VAL A 32 11.76 -0.69 -1.00
CA VAL A 32 12.27 0.68 -0.82
C VAL A 32 13.06 0.80 0.48
N PHE A 33 12.52 0.34 1.62
CA PHE A 33 13.22 0.46 2.92
C PHE A 33 14.46 -0.43 3.03
N TYR A 34 14.36 -1.71 2.64
CA TYR A 34 15.50 -2.64 2.76
C TYR A 34 16.64 -2.30 1.82
N TYR A 35 16.34 -1.72 0.67
CA TYR A 35 17.31 -1.43 -0.37
C TYR A 35 17.47 0.06 -0.68
N SER A 36 16.90 0.95 0.17
CA SER A 36 16.93 2.41 -0.02
C SER A 36 18.34 2.92 -0.30
N GLN A 37 19.31 2.54 0.50
CA GLN A 37 20.70 2.95 0.33
C GLN A 37 21.27 2.49 -1.02
N THR A 38 20.98 1.25 -1.43
CA THR A 38 21.39 0.72 -2.73
C THR A 38 20.71 1.44 -3.88
N ILE A 39 19.40 1.74 -3.75
CA ILE A 39 18.64 2.51 -4.74
C ILE A 39 19.25 3.89 -4.92
N PHE A 40 19.55 4.58 -3.83
CA PHE A 40 20.15 5.91 -3.87
C PHE A 40 21.56 5.90 -4.45
N LYS A 41 22.40 4.90 -4.13
CA LYS A 41 23.73 4.73 -4.74
C LYS A 41 23.64 4.45 -6.25
N GLN A 42 22.72 3.58 -6.67
CA GLN A 42 22.49 3.31 -8.08
C GLN A 42 21.94 4.54 -8.83
N ALA A 43 21.22 5.41 -8.12
CA ALA A 43 20.80 6.69 -8.64
C ALA A 43 21.94 7.73 -8.74
N GLY A 44 23.16 7.40 -8.31
CA GLY A 44 24.33 8.25 -8.43
C GLY A 44 24.60 9.18 -7.22
N LEU A 45 23.92 8.96 -6.08
CA LEU A 45 24.23 9.66 -4.85
C LEU A 45 25.51 9.08 -4.19
N THR A 46 26.27 9.94 -3.53
CA THR A 46 27.41 9.49 -2.72
C THR A 46 26.96 8.65 -1.53
N GLU A 47 27.87 7.90 -0.93
CA GLU A 47 27.61 7.09 0.27
C GLU A 47 26.90 7.89 1.36
N LEU A 48 27.46 9.07 1.69
CA LEU A 48 26.93 9.92 2.74
C LEU A 48 25.55 10.48 2.40
N GLN A 49 25.33 10.89 1.16
CA GLN A 49 24.02 11.37 0.68
C GLN A 49 22.97 10.26 0.74
N SER A 50 23.35 9.02 0.38
CA SER A 50 22.46 7.85 0.44
C SER A 50 22.05 7.50 1.86
N GLN A 51 22.96 7.62 2.83
CA GLN A 51 22.68 7.42 4.25
C GLN A 51 21.71 8.48 4.76
N TYR A 52 21.94 9.76 4.49
CA TYR A 52 21.04 10.82 4.89
C TYR A 52 19.66 10.69 4.23
N ALA A 53 19.59 10.35 2.96
CA ALA A 53 18.31 10.14 2.28
C ALA A 53 17.51 8.98 2.90
N THR A 54 18.21 7.91 3.32
CA THR A 54 17.58 6.79 4.03
C THR A 54 17.06 7.21 5.41
N ILE A 55 17.83 7.98 6.17
CA ILE A 55 17.38 8.53 7.46
C ILE A 55 16.17 9.46 7.27
N CYS A 56 16.21 10.32 6.25
CA CYS A 56 15.08 11.19 5.92
C CYS A 56 13.81 10.38 5.57
N SER A 57 13.94 9.26 4.87
CA SER A 57 12.81 8.36 4.57
C SER A 57 12.16 7.84 5.85
N GLY A 58 12.98 7.38 6.81
CA GLY A 58 12.50 6.94 8.13
C GLY A 58 11.83 8.06 8.92
N PHE A 59 12.44 9.26 8.93
CA PHE A 59 11.89 10.43 9.60
C PHE A 59 10.53 10.86 9.01
N ILE A 60 10.41 10.91 7.68
CA ILE A 60 9.15 11.19 6.98
C ILE A 60 8.08 10.16 7.39
N ASN A 61 8.44 8.88 7.44
CA ASN A 61 7.52 7.82 7.83
C ASN A 61 6.96 8.05 9.25
N VAL A 62 7.83 8.36 10.22
CA VAL A 62 7.42 8.66 11.60
C VAL A 62 6.54 9.91 11.67
N CYS A 63 6.94 11.00 11.02
CA CYS A 63 6.15 12.22 10.99
C CYS A 63 4.76 12.00 10.37
N THR A 64 4.70 11.23 9.29
CA THR A 64 3.43 10.90 8.63
C THR A 64 2.56 10.03 9.54
N ALA A 65 3.13 9.04 10.23
CA ALA A 65 2.40 8.20 11.17
C ALA A 65 1.79 9.02 12.31
N VAL A 66 2.56 9.94 12.90
CA VAL A 66 2.07 10.86 13.95
C VAL A 66 0.96 11.77 13.41
N PHE A 67 1.15 12.34 12.22
CA PHE A 67 0.14 13.19 11.59
C PHE A 67 -1.16 12.41 11.29
N MET A 68 -1.06 11.15 10.93
CA MET A 68 -2.21 10.29 10.64
C MET A 68 -3.05 9.99 11.88
N LEU A 69 -2.49 9.96 13.09
CA LEU A 69 -3.28 9.85 14.33
C LEU A 69 -4.29 11.00 14.45
N TYR A 70 -3.94 12.19 13.94
CA TYR A 70 -4.81 13.36 13.95
C TYR A 70 -5.76 13.41 12.75
N LEU A 71 -5.29 13.01 11.58
CA LEU A 71 -6.05 13.12 10.33
C LEU A 71 -7.11 12.01 10.19
N LEU A 72 -6.76 10.78 10.57
CA LEU A 72 -7.59 9.59 10.35
C LEU A 72 -9.00 9.69 10.96
N PRO A 73 -9.19 10.22 12.20
CA PRO A 73 -10.53 10.39 12.75
C PRO A 73 -11.39 11.43 12.00
N ARG A 74 -10.73 12.37 11.30
CA ARG A 74 -11.38 13.49 10.61
C ARG A 74 -11.71 13.22 9.16
N THR A 75 -11.06 12.25 8.54
CA THR A 75 -11.21 11.92 7.12
C THR A 75 -11.80 10.53 6.92
N GLY A 76 -12.42 10.30 5.77
CA GLY A 76 -12.90 8.98 5.37
C GLY A 76 -11.74 8.04 5.06
N ARG A 77 -11.93 6.74 5.35
CA ARG A 77 -10.91 5.72 5.07
C ARG A 77 -10.74 5.51 3.58
N ARG A 78 -11.85 5.51 2.84
CA ARG A 78 -11.85 5.26 1.40
C ARG A 78 -11.09 6.31 0.59
N PRO A 79 -11.33 7.63 0.72
CA PRO A 79 -10.59 8.64 -0.04
C PRO A 79 -9.11 8.66 0.30
N LEU A 80 -8.73 8.47 1.58
CA LEU A 80 -7.33 8.39 1.99
C LEU A 80 -6.63 7.19 1.36
N LEU A 81 -7.25 6.01 1.43
CA LEU A 81 -6.69 4.78 0.86
C LEU A 81 -6.54 4.90 -0.65
N LEU A 82 -7.61 5.25 -1.36
CA LEU A 82 -7.60 5.35 -2.82
C LEU A 82 -6.64 6.44 -3.31
N GLY A 83 -6.62 7.60 -2.66
CA GLY A 83 -5.68 8.67 -2.98
C GLY A 83 -4.23 8.23 -2.82
N SER A 84 -3.91 7.59 -1.68
CA SER A 84 -2.55 7.12 -1.44
C SER A 84 -2.12 6.03 -2.41
N ILE A 85 -2.97 5.04 -2.72
CA ILE A 85 -2.66 3.97 -3.67
C ILE A 85 -2.41 4.54 -5.07
N PHE A 86 -3.28 5.45 -5.53
CA PHE A 86 -3.16 6.05 -6.87
C PHE A 86 -1.87 6.85 -7.00
N VAL A 87 -1.61 7.79 -6.08
CA VAL A 87 -0.42 8.64 -6.12
C VAL A 87 0.85 7.81 -5.92
N ALA A 88 0.84 6.80 -5.04
CA ALA A 88 1.95 5.88 -4.86
C ALA A 88 2.29 5.12 -6.16
N SER A 89 1.28 4.65 -6.89
CA SER A 89 1.49 3.99 -8.19
C SER A 89 2.13 4.94 -9.21
N VAL A 90 1.68 6.19 -9.30
CA VAL A 90 2.25 7.21 -10.20
C VAL A 90 3.70 7.51 -9.81
N LEU A 91 4.00 7.65 -8.52
CA LEU A 91 5.36 7.93 -8.03
C LEU A 91 6.32 6.76 -8.29
N LEU A 92 5.86 5.51 -8.17
CA LEU A 92 6.65 4.33 -8.54
C LEU A 92 6.96 4.30 -10.04
N ALA A 93 5.99 4.63 -10.89
CA ALA A 93 6.21 4.75 -12.33
C ALA A 93 7.18 5.90 -12.66
N ALA A 94 7.06 7.04 -11.98
CA ALA A 94 7.98 8.17 -12.12
C ALA A 94 9.40 7.79 -11.67
N LEU A 95 9.54 7.04 -10.56
CA LEU A 95 10.82 6.53 -10.09
C LEU A 95 11.46 5.58 -11.11
N ALA A 96 10.68 4.66 -11.69
CA ALA A 96 11.17 3.77 -12.75
C ALA A 96 11.70 4.55 -13.96
N ALA A 97 10.95 5.57 -14.41
CA ALA A 97 11.36 6.46 -15.49
C ALA A 97 12.63 7.26 -15.14
N ALA A 98 12.67 7.87 -13.94
CA ALA A 98 13.84 8.64 -13.50
C ALA A 98 15.10 7.78 -13.42
N MET A 99 15.00 6.55 -12.90
CA MET A 99 16.13 5.62 -12.88
C MET A 99 16.56 5.13 -14.27
N LYS A 100 15.60 4.95 -15.21
CA LYS A 100 15.92 4.60 -16.58
C LYS A 100 16.73 5.68 -17.30
N PHE A 101 16.41 6.95 -17.02
CA PHE A 101 17.05 8.12 -17.62
C PHE A 101 18.10 8.77 -16.69
N ILE A 102 18.68 8.00 -15.77
CA ILE A 102 19.57 8.52 -14.73
C ILE A 102 20.76 9.33 -15.29
N ASN A 103 21.28 8.94 -16.44
CA ASN A 103 22.42 9.59 -17.10
C ASN A 103 22.02 10.75 -18.04
N ALA A 104 20.73 11.05 -18.15
CA ALA A 104 20.26 12.12 -19.05
C ALA A 104 20.57 13.52 -18.54
N ALA A 105 20.68 13.69 -17.19
CA ALA A 105 20.99 14.98 -16.57
C ALA A 105 21.62 14.80 -15.20
N THR A 106 22.47 15.73 -14.79
CA THR A 106 23.19 15.70 -13.50
C THR A 106 22.28 15.84 -12.27
N TRP A 107 21.05 16.35 -12.47
CA TRP A 107 20.05 16.49 -11.38
C TRP A 107 19.12 15.28 -11.24
N MET A 108 19.20 14.27 -12.12
CA MET A 108 18.34 13.09 -12.11
C MET A 108 18.43 12.25 -10.82
N PRO A 109 19.62 12.10 -10.17
CA PRO A 109 19.73 11.45 -8.87
C PRO A 109 18.82 12.07 -7.79
N TYR A 110 18.71 13.37 -7.79
CA TYR A 110 17.85 14.09 -6.82
C TYR A 110 16.37 13.88 -7.12
N VAL A 111 15.99 13.73 -8.40
CA VAL A 111 14.61 13.36 -8.79
C VAL A 111 14.26 11.96 -8.26
N CYS A 112 15.18 11.00 -8.40
CA CYS A 112 14.99 9.67 -7.82
C CYS A 112 14.81 9.73 -6.31
N MET A 113 15.65 10.50 -5.62
CA MET A 113 15.55 10.68 -4.17
C MET A 113 14.21 11.30 -3.78
N ILE A 114 13.80 12.40 -4.43
CA ILE A 114 12.52 13.05 -4.15
C ILE A 114 11.34 12.11 -4.44
N ALA A 115 11.38 11.33 -5.52
CA ALA A 115 10.33 10.37 -5.85
C ALA A 115 10.19 9.28 -4.76
N VAL A 116 11.30 8.78 -4.22
CA VAL A 116 11.29 7.81 -3.10
C VAL A 116 10.70 8.45 -1.84
N LEU A 117 11.16 9.65 -1.47
CA LEU A 117 10.67 10.34 -0.27
C LEU A 117 9.19 10.69 -0.37
N ALA A 118 8.75 11.15 -1.55
CA ALA A 118 7.34 11.43 -1.82
C ALA A 118 6.50 10.14 -1.79
N TYR A 119 7.01 9.02 -2.32
CA TYR A 119 6.36 7.72 -2.24
C TYR A 119 6.16 7.27 -0.79
N VAL A 120 7.20 7.37 0.06
CA VAL A 120 7.12 7.01 1.49
C VAL A 120 6.08 7.89 2.20
N LEU A 121 6.08 9.19 1.93
CA LEU A 121 5.12 10.13 2.48
C LEU A 121 3.68 9.74 2.12
N VAL A 122 3.41 9.56 0.83
CA VAL A 122 2.07 9.25 0.32
C VAL A 122 1.58 7.88 0.78
N TYR A 123 2.48 6.90 0.82
CA TYR A 123 2.20 5.58 1.38
C TYR A 123 1.72 5.68 2.84
N GLY A 124 2.38 6.51 3.65
CA GLY A 124 2.02 6.75 5.05
C GLY A 124 0.64 7.36 5.26
N PHE A 125 0.05 8.05 4.27
CA PHE A 125 -1.29 8.65 4.40
C PHE A 125 -2.46 7.65 4.29
N GLY A 126 -2.28 6.50 3.70
CA GLY A 126 -3.41 5.57 3.52
C GLY A 126 -2.97 4.11 3.52
N LEU A 127 -2.18 3.71 2.55
CA LEU A 127 -1.77 2.32 2.36
C LEU A 127 -0.93 1.79 3.54
N GLY A 128 -0.25 2.67 4.29
CA GLY A 128 0.49 2.32 5.50
C GLY A 128 -0.43 1.91 6.66
N PRO A 129 -1.22 2.84 7.22
CA PRO A 129 -1.98 2.58 8.44
C PRO A 129 -3.29 1.81 8.23
N ILE A 130 -4.05 2.10 7.16
CA ILE A 130 -5.42 1.60 6.99
C ILE A 130 -5.50 0.07 6.96
N PRO A 131 -4.66 -0.69 6.25
CA PRO A 131 -4.75 -2.14 6.20
C PRO A 131 -4.67 -2.81 7.58
N TYR A 132 -3.93 -2.24 8.54
CA TYR A 132 -3.75 -2.85 9.86
C TYR A 132 -5.02 -2.86 10.71
N PHE A 133 -5.85 -1.83 10.63
CA PHE A 133 -7.05 -1.74 11.45
C PHE A 133 -8.35 -2.00 10.68
N ILE A 134 -8.32 -2.02 9.35
CA ILE A 134 -9.53 -2.10 8.54
C ILE A 134 -10.36 -3.36 8.83
N ALA A 135 -9.72 -4.48 9.17
CA ALA A 135 -10.41 -5.69 9.56
C ALA A 135 -11.32 -5.47 10.79
N SER A 136 -10.97 -4.57 11.72
CA SER A 136 -11.79 -4.24 12.87
C SER A 136 -13.06 -3.46 12.51
N GLU A 137 -13.03 -2.73 11.40
CA GLU A 137 -14.17 -1.97 10.88
C GLU A 137 -15.05 -2.80 9.92
N MET A 138 -14.46 -3.83 9.26
CA MET A 138 -15.15 -4.65 8.26
C MET A 138 -15.79 -5.92 8.82
N PHE A 139 -15.33 -6.41 9.98
CA PHE A 139 -15.86 -7.63 10.58
C PHE A 139 -16.54 -7.35 11.91
N GLU A 140 -17.69 -8.00 12.13
CA GLU A 140 -18.31 -8.09 13.46
C GLU A 140 -17.39 -8.81 14.45
N VAL A 141 -17.69 -8.72 15.74
CA VAL A 141 -16.83 -9.20 16.84
C VAL A 141 -16.45 -10.67 16.67
N ALA A 142 -17.42 -11.54 16.31
CA ALA A 142 -17.19 -12.98 16.23
C ALA A 142 -16.23 -13.40 15.09
N PRO A 143 -16.38 -12.95 13.82
CA PRO A 143 -15.49 -13.31 12.72
C PRO A 143 -14.19 -12.48 12.67
N ARG A 144 -14.10 -11.36 13.41
CA ARG A 144 -12.97 -10.40 13.37
C ARG A 144 -11.60 -11.05 13.59
N PRO A 145 -11.37 -11.89 14.61
CA PRO A 145 -10.05 -12.49 14.83
C PRO A 145 -9.59 -13.35 13.64
N ALA A 146 -10.54 -14.06 13.00
CA ALA A 146 -10.23 -14.86 11.83
C ALA A 146 -9.91 -13.99 10.60
N GLY A 147 -10.66 -12.89 10.38
CA GLY A 147 -10.39 -11.93 9.32
C GLY A 147 -9.03 -11.26 9.49
N MET A 148 -8.68 -10.84 10.71
CA MET A 148 -7.37 -10.27 11.03
C MET A 148 -6.24 -11.27 10.81
N ALA A 149 -6.42 -12.55 11.19
CA ALA A 149 -5.41 -13.58 11.01
C ALA A 149 -5.15 -13.87 9.52
N TRP A 150 -6.18 -13.97 8.69
CA TRP A 150 -6.03 -14.11 7.23
C TRP A 150 -5.37 -12.87 6.61
N GLY A 151 -5.76 -11.67 7.03
CA GLY A 151 -5.12 -10.42 6.63
C GLY A 151 -3.63 -10.40 6.96
N SER A 152 -3.27 -10.76 8.20
CA SER A 152 -1.87 -10.83 8.63
C SER A 152 -1.07 -11.87 7.84
N LEU A 153 -1.66 -13.02 7.55
CA LEU A 153 -1.01 -14.04 6.71
C LEU A 153 -0.75 -13.50 5.29
N ALA A 154 -1.71 -12.80 4.71
CA ALA A 154 -1.55 -12.15 3.41
C ALA A 154 -0.48 -11.04 3.44
N ASN A 155 -0.41 -10.28 4.53
CA ASN A 155 0.61 -9.23 4.73
C ASN A 155 2.01 -9.83 4.77
N TRP A 156 2.27 -10.74 5.70
CA TRP A 156 3.60 -11.33 5.87
C TRP A 156 4.01 -12.22 4.70
N GLY A 157 3.04 -12.90 4.05
CA GLY A 157 3.28 -13.63 2.80
C GLY A 157 3.72 -12.69 1.67
N GLY A 158 3.06 -11.54 1.52
CA GLY A 158 3.47 -10.48 0.58
C GLY A 158 4.85 -9.90 0.90
N ASN A 159 5.14 -9.66 2.18
CA ASN A 159 6.45 -9.19 2.63
C ASN A 159 7.57 -10.18 2.25
N PHE A 160 7.37 -11.45 2.57
CA PHE A 160 8.31 -12.51 2.22
C PHE A 160 8.55 -12.58 0.71
N LEU A 161 7.47 -12.56 -0.07
CA LEU A 161 7.54 -12.59 -1.53
C LEU A 161 8.37 -11.44 -2.09
N VAL A 162 8.08 -10.20 -1.66
CA VAL A 162 8.81 -9.01 -2.10
C VAL A 162 10.26 -9.06 -1.66
N GLY A 163 10.54 -9.44 -0.41
CA GLY A 163 11.90 -9.54 0.11
C GLY A 163 12.77 -10.54 -0.65
N MET A 164 12.18 -11.66 -1.06
CA MET A 164 12.88 -12.71 -1.84
C MET A 164 13.02 -12.36 -3.32
N CYS A 165 11.98 -11.79 -3.93
CA CYS A 165 11.95 -11.57 -5.38
C CYS A 165 12.62 -10.27 -5.81
N PHE A 166 12.60 -9.22 -4.98
CA PHE A 166 13.09 -7.91 -5.39
C PHE A 166 14.57 -7.88 -5.79
N PRO A 167 15.52 -8.51 -5.06
CA PRO A 167 16.92 -8.54 -5.48
C PRO A 167 17.10 -9.09 -6.88
N THR A 168 16.49 -10.25 -7.15
CA THR A 168 16.51 -10.89 -8.47
C THR A 168 15.84 -10.02 -9.54
N MET A 169 14.68 -9.44 -9.24
CA MET A 169 14.00 -8.52 -10.16
C MET A 169 14.87 -7.32 -10.50
N ARG A 170 15.49 -6.71 -9.50
CA ARG A 170 16.40 -5.58 -9.69
C ARG A 170 17.59 -5.95 -10.59
N ASP A 171 18.18 -7.13 -10.38
CA ASP A 171 19.36 -7.56 -11.13
C ASP A 171 19.03 -7.96 -12.58
N VAL A 172 17.82 -8.51 -12.84
CA VAL A 172 17.38 -8.95 -14.16
C VAL A 172 16.77 -7.82 -14.98
N ILE A 173 15.85 -7.05 -14.40
CA ILE A 173 15.07 -6.01 -15.12
C ILE A 173 15.39 -4.58 -14.69
N GLY A 174 16.31 -4.40 -13.72
CA GLY A 174 16.79 -3.08 -13.27
C GLY A 174 15.66 -2.14 -12.84
N PRO A 175 15.62 -0.90 -13.39
CA PRO A 175 14.61 0.11 -13.04
C PRO A 175 13.17 -0.32 -13.28
N TYR A 176 12.93 -1.25 -14.21
CA TYR A 176 11.59 -1.76 -14.52
C TYR A 176 10.95 -2.54 -13.36
N SER A 177 11.72 -2.97 -12.35
CA SER A 177 11.19 -3.56 -11.13
C SER A 177 10.19 -2.62 -10.42
N PHE A 178 10.44 -1.32 -10.44
CA PHE A 178 9.50 -0.34 -9.87
C PHE A 178 8.22 -0.20 -10.72
N LEU A 179 8.29 -0.45 -12.01
CA LEU A 179 7.10 -0.45 -12.88
C LEU A 179 6.21 -1.68 -12.58
N VAL A 180 6.79 -2.82 -12.23
CA VAL A 180 6.02 -3.98 -11.75
C VAL A 180 5.25 -3.61 -10.49
N PHE A 181 5.89 -2.99 -9.50
CA PHE A 181 5.21 -2.52 -8.29
C PHE A 181 4.12 -1.47 -8.60
N ALA A 182 4.40 -0.53 -9.51
CA ALA A 182 3.41 0.45 -9.95
C ALA A 182 2.16 -0.21 -10.56
N THR A 183 2.35 -1.24 -11.39
CA THR A 183 1.26 -1.98 -12.04
C THR A 183 0.43 -2.75 -11.02
N VAL A 184 1.07 -3.46 -10.10
CA VAL A 184 0.38 -4.19 -9.02
C VAL A 184 -0.41 -3.23 -8.13
N THR A 185 0.20 -2.09 -7.76
CA THR A 185 -0.44 -1.05 -6.94
C THR A 185 -1.62 -0.41 -7.67
N MET A 186 -1.51 -0.18 -8.98
CA MET A 186 -2.64 0.30 -9.79
C MET A 186 -3.76 -0.73 -9.90
N GLY A 187 -3.44 -2.02 -10.02
CA GLY A 187 -4.43 -3.10 -9.95
C GLY A 187 -5.18 -3.11 -8.61
N LEU A 188 -4.44 -2.93 -7.50
CA LEU A 188 -5.03 -2.77 -6.18
C LEU A 188 -5.96 -1.54 -6.13
N PHE A 189 -5.53 -0.39 -6.68
CA PHE A 189 -6.37 0.81 -6.76
C PHE A 189 -7.71 0.52 -7.45
N VAL A 190 -7.68 -0.12 -8.62
CA VAL A 190 -8.89 -0.46 -9.38
C VAL A 190 -9.80 -1.37 -8.56
N PHE A 191 -9.24 -2.42 -7.95
CA PHE A 191 -10.00 -3.36 -7.13
C PHE A 191 -10.65 -2.66 -5.92
N GLN A 192 -9.88 -1.86 -5.17
CA GLN A 192 -10.39 -1.14 -4.00
C GLN A 192 -11.40 -0.05 -4.41
N LYS A 193 -11.18 0.62 -5.53
CA LYS A 193 -12.13 1.63 -6.05
C LYS A 193 -13.50 1.01 -6.37
N LEU A 194 -13.52 -0.20 -6.88
CA LEU A 194 -14.76 -0.88 -7.26
C LEU A 194 -15.52 -1.45 -6.06
N TYR A 195 -14.82 -1.98 -5.06
CA TYR A 195 -15.42 -2.80 -4.02
C TYR A 195 -15.32 -2.25 -2.61
N PHE A 196 -14.32 -1.43 -2.29
CA PHE A 196 -14.11 -0.96 -0.93
C PHE A 196 -15.15 0.11 -0.54
N PRO A 197 -16.01 -0.13 0.48
CA PRO A 197 -16.94 0.85 0.98
C PRO A 197 -16.27 1.89 1.88
N GLU A 198 -16.93 3.03 2.10
CA GLU A 198 -16.53 3.92 3.18
C GLU A 198 -16.95 3.33 4.52
N THR A 199 -16.02 3.21 5.45
CA THR A 199 -16.24 2.62 6.77
C THR A 199 -16.40 3.67 7.88
N ARG A 200 -15.99 4.91 7.62
CA ARG A 200 -16.07 5.98 8.62
C ARG A 200 -17.49 6.19 9.12
N GLY A 201 -17.67 6.15 10.44
CA GLY A 201 -18.96 6.41 11.09
C GLY A 201 -20.00 5.30 10.90
N LYS A 202 -19.60 4.16 10.31
CA LYS A 202 -20.46 2.98 10.17
C LYS A 202 -20.09 1.91 11.19
N THR A 203 -21.10 1.17 11.63
CA THR A 203 -20.87 -0.04 12.43
C THR A 203 -20.41 -1.19 11.54
N PRO A 204 -19.66 -2.15 12.08
CA PRO A 204 -19.25 -3.34 11.31
C PRO A 204 -20.41 -4.11 10.69
N ALA A 205 -21.57 -4.16 11.38
CA ALA A 205 -22.80 -4.76 10.85
C ALA A 205 -23.27 -4.07 9.57
N GLN A 206 -23.32 -2.73 9.56
CA GLN A 206 -23.68 -1.95 8.38
C GLN A 206 -22.70 -2.14 7.21
N VAL A 207 -21.41 -2.26 7.51
CA VAL A 207 -20.39 -2.53 6.48
C VAL A 207 -20.56 -3.93 5.92
N THR A 208 -20.80 -4.93 6.77
CA THR A 208 -21.04 -6.33 6.35
C THR A 208 -22.29 -6.43 5.48
N GLU A 209 -23.36 -5.71 5.81
CA GLU A 209 -24.60 -5.66 5.02
C GLU A 209 -24.34 -5.15 3.60
N VAL A 210 -23.58 -4.04 3.45
CA VAL A 210 -23.20 -3.49 2.13
C VAL A 210 -22.37 -4.52 1.33
N CYS A 211 -21.58 -5.35 1.99
CA CYS A 211 -20.72 -6.37 1.36
C CYS A 211 -21.43 -7.73 1.19
N SER A 212 -22.66 -7.92 1.70
CA SER A 212 -23.34 -9.22 1.80
C SER A 212 -23.58 -9.90 0.44
N HIS A 213 -23.68 -9.14 -0.64
CA HIS A 213 -23.86 -9.68 -1.99
C HIS A 213 -22.51 -10.05 -2.67
N GLY A 214 -21.41 -10.09 -1.94
CA GLY A 214 -20.09 -10.46 -2.43
C GLY A 214 -19.63 -9.56 -3.57
N LEU A 215 -19.04 -10.12 -4.63
CA LEU A 215 -18.55 -9.36 -5.79
C LEU A 215 -19.65 -8.71 -6.63
N HIS A 216 -20.92 -9.01 -6.39
CA HIS A 216 -22.06 -8.29 -6.97
C HIS A 216 -22.41 -7.02 -6.19
N SER A 217 -21.88 -6.85 -4.97
CA SER A 217 -22.00 -5.62 -4.20
C SER A 217 -21.27 -4.49 -4.94
N ARG A 218 -21.99 -3.42 -5.28
CA ARG A 218 -21.39 -2.20 -5.85
C ARG A 218 -21.52 -1.06 -4.83
N PRO A 219 -20.54 -0.85 -3.95
CA PRO A 219 -20.61 0.17 -2.89
C PRO A 219 -20.79 1.60 -3.40
N LEU A 220 -20.48 1.84 -4.69
CA LEU A 220 -20.63 3.15 -5.33
C LEU A 220 -22.09 3.55 -5.62
N ARG A 221 -23.06 2.62 -5.58
CA ARG A 221 -24.49 2.93 -5.85
C ARG A 221 -25.32 3.16 -4.59
N SER A 222 -24.81 2.87 -3.41
CA SER A 222 -25.51 3.04 -2.13
C SER A 222 -25.20 4.35 -1.41
N ALA A 223 -24.51 5.29 -2.05
CA ALA A 223 -24.12 6.59 -1.49
C ALA A 223 -24.87 7.76 -2.18
N ALA A 224 -26.12 7.52 -2.64
CA ALA A 224 -27.04 8.56 -3.07
C ALA A 224 -28.21 8.65 -2.08
#